data_7cbeaa72967524981c7ae25802944d81
#
_entry.id   7cbeaa72967524981c7ae25802944d81
#
_cell.length_a   1.000
_cell.length_b   1.000
_cell.length_c   1.000
_cell.angle_alpha   90.00
_cell.angle_beta   90.00
_cell.angle_gamma   90.00
#
_symmetry.space_group_name_H-M   'P 1'
#
loop_
_entity.id
_entity.type
_entity.pdbx_description
1 polymer ?
#
loop_
_entity_poly.entity_id
_entity_poly.type
_entity_poly.pdbx_seq_one_letter_code
_entity_poly.pdbx_strand_id
1 'polypeptide(L)'
;MNPPIRYAEDRETLWRRLKDGTIDCIATDHAPHTLENKQLGFPQAHSGMPGVETSLPLMLTHAADGRCSVPDVARWMCEGPARVYGMIGKGRLAEGMDGDLILVDMESHREFGDADTWTRVGWTALDGMELTGWPMLTIVDGAVVHSRDADGALRGTAVGAPGSAGRALEFS
;
A
#
# COMPACT_ATOMS: atom_id res chain seq x y z
N MET A 1 -1.83 -4.78 16.58
CA MET A 1 -1.33 -5.91 15.79
C MET A 1 -1.29 -7.17 16.63
N ASN A 2 -1.71 -8.28 16.06
CA ASN A 2 -1.61 -9.59 16.70
C ASN A 2 -1.19 -10.63 15.64
N PRO A 3 -0.01 -11.28 15.74
CA PRO A 3 1.01 -11.08 16.79
C PRO A 3 1.70 -9.72 16.69
N PRO A 4 2.15 -9.15 17.81
CA PRO A 4 2.88 -7.89 17.80
C PRO A 4 4.35 -8.09 17.47
N ILE A 5 4.94 -7.14 16.74
CA ILE A 5 6.39 -7.00 16.57
C ILE A 5 6.87 -6.12 17.72
N ARG A 6 7.59 -6.70 18.68
CA ARG A 6 7.89 -6.03 19.96
C ARG A 6 9.27 -5.41 20.03
N TYR A 7 10.24 -6.02 19.36
CA TYR A 7 11.64 -5.64 19.52
C TYR A 7 12.22 -5.09 18.23
N ALA A 8 13.20 -4.19 18.35
CA ALA A 8 13.88 -3.61 17.20
C ALA A 8 14.58 -4.69 16.34
N GLU A 9 15.13 -5.69 16.97
CA GLU A 9 15.78 -6.83 16.29
C GLU A 9 14.82 -7.67 15.47
N ASP A 10 13.56 -7.82 15.88
CA ASP A 10 12.51 -8.49 15.08
C ASP A 10 12.28 -7.73 13.79
N ARG A 11 12.14 -6.42 13.89
CA ARG A 11 11.95 -5.53 12.74
C ARG A 11 13.12 -5.61 11.76
N GLU A 12 14.36 -5.54 12.26
CA GLU A 12 15.56 -5.63 11.41
C GLU A 12 15.70 -7.03 10.78
N THR A 13 15.27 -8.06 11.49
CA THR A 13 15.23 -9.42 10.95
C THR A 13 14.22 -9.54 9.82
N LEU A 14 13.01 -8.99 9.96
CA LEU A 14 12.01 -8.97 8.89
C LEU A 14 12.54 -8.25 7.64
N TRP A 15 13.19 -7.08 7.79
CA TRP A 15 13.81 -6.38 6.68
C TRP A 15 14.88 -7.22 5.97
N ARG A 16 15.72 -7.89 6.73
CA ARG A 16 16.74 -8.78 6.16
C ARG A 16 16.11 -9.93 5.39
N ARG A 17 15.06 -10.57 5.94
CA ARG A 17 14.36 -11.68 5.31
C ARG A 17 13.55 -11.26 4.08
N LEU A 18 13.06 -10.05 4.05
CA LEU A 18 12.43 -9.48 2.86
C LEU A 18 13.47 -9.25 1.75
N LYS A 19 14.64 -8.72 2.10
CA LYS A 19 15.74 -8.46 1.16
C LYS A 19 16.37 -9.73 0.60
N ASP A 20 16.55 -10.75 1.41
CA ASP A 20 17.15 -12.03 1.00
C ASP A 20 16.14 -12.96 0.28
N GLY A 21 14.87 -12.57 0.18
CA GLY A 21 13.84 -13.32 -0.52
C GLY A 21 13.22 -14.47 0.29
N THR A 22 13.52 -14.57 1.59
CA THR A 22 12.84 -15.51 2.49
C THR A 22 11.37 -15.12 2.69
N ILE A 23 11.07 -13.82 2.70
CA ILE A 23 9.72 -13.26 2.67
C ILE A 23 9.42 -12.87 1.23
N ASP A 24 8.38 -13.43 0.66
CA ASP A 24 8.03 -13.29 -0.75
C ASP A 24 7.40 -11.94 -1.10
N CYS A 25 6.54 -11.42 -0.23
CA CYS A 25 5.78 -10.21 -0.52
C CYS A 25 5.37 -9.46 0.75
N ILE A 26 4.90 -8.24 0.55
CA ILE A 26 4.29 -7.39 1.57
C ILE A 26 2.77 -7.49 1.44
N ALA A 27 2.09 -7.68 2.57
CA ALA A 27 0.64 -7.64 2.68
C ALA A 27 0.24 -6.65 3.78
N THR A 28 -0.90 -6.00 3.63
CA THR A 28 -1.36 -4.95 4.54
C THR A 28 -2.03 -5.47 5.79
N ASP A 29 -2.62 -6.66 5.74
CA ASP A 29 -3.56 -7.15 6.77
C ASP A 29 -4.57 -6.07 7.17
N HIS A 30 -5.14 -5.39 6.15
CA HIS A 30 -6.06 -4.27 6.34
C HIS A 30 -7.27 -4.69 7.15
N ALA A 31 -7.24 -4.39 8.44
CA ALA A 31 -8.29 -4.73 9.40
C ALA A 31 -8.72 -3.47 10.17
N PRO A 32 -9.47 -2.56 9.52
CA PRO A 32 -9.91 -1.31 10.13
C PRO A 32 -10.99 -1.58 11.19
N HIS A 33 -10.83 -0.98 12.36
CA HIS A 33 -11.80 -0.95 13.44
C HIS A 33 -12.10 0.50 13.81
N THR A 34 -13.31 0.78 14.28
CA THR A 34 -13.69 2.13 14.70
C THR A 34 -12.84 2.61 15.88
N LEU A 35 -12.69 3.92 16.03
CA LEU A 35 -11.98 4.50 17.18
C LEU A 35 -12.56 4.06 18.50
N GLU A 36 -13.89 3.93 18.61
CA GLU A 36 -14.56 3.42 19.79
C GLU A 36 -14.05 2.03 20.18
N ASN A 37 -13.94 1.11 19.20
CA ASN A 37 -13.40 -0.22 19.44
C ASN A 37 -11.90 -0.19 19.79
N LYS A 38 -11.15 0.76 19.25
CA LYS A 38 -9.71 0.92 19.55
C LYS A 38 -9.46 1.52 20.93
N GLN A 39 -10.39 2.34 21.44
CA GLN A 39 -10.32 2.97 22.76
C GLN A 39 -10.72 2.05 23.90
N LEU A 40 -11.29 0.89 23.62
CA LEU A 40 -11.50 -0.13 24.64
C LEU A 40 -10.16 -0.55 25.25
N GLY A 41 -10.11 -0.74 26.55
CA GLY A 41 -8.89 -1.23 27.22
C GLY A 41 -8.52 -2.65 26.81
N PHE A 42 -7.26 -3.02 27.02
CA PHE A 42 -6.85 -4.42 26.85
C PHE A 42 -7.54 -5.32 27.89
N PRO A 43 -8.06 -6.51 27.51
CA PRO A 43 -7.93 -7.17 26.21
C PRO A 43 -9.11 -6.93 25.23
N GLN A 44 -10.03 -6.04 25.53
CA GLN A 44 -11.25 -5.82 24.74
C GLN A 44 -10.98 -5.03 23.44
N ALA A 45 -9.94 -4.21 23.39
CA ALA A 45 -9.57 -3.46 22.20
C ALA A 45 -9.23 -4.42 21.04
N HIS A 46 -9.89 -4.25 19.90
CA HIS A 46 -9.66 -5.07 18.73
C HIS A 46 -8.26 -4.81 18.15
N SER A 47 -7.52 -5.87 17.81
CA SER A 47 -6.28 -5.75 17.05
C SER A 47 -6.59 -5.51 15.57
N GLY A 48 -5.67 -4.84 14.87
CA GLY A 48 -5.81 -4.47 13.47
C GLY A 48 -5.79 -2.96 13.25
N MET A 49 -5.46 -2.56 12.02
CA MET A 49 -5.37 -1.17 11.61
C MET A 49 -5.67 -1.03 10.12
N PRO A 50 -6.11 0.15 9.64
CA PRO A 50 -6.14 0.43 8.21
C PRO A 50 -4.71 0.50 7.65
N GLY A 51 -4.47 -0.04 6.46
CA GLY A 51 -3.13 -0.09 5.85
C GLY A 51 -3.11 -0.05 4.33
N VAL A 52 -4.25 -0.26 3.66
CA VAL A 52 -4.31 -0.33 2.18
C VAL A 52 -3.84 0.98 1.52
N GLU A 53 -4.25 2.12 2.04
CA GLU A 53 -3.92 3.43 1.48
C GLU A 53 -2.47 3.84 1.70
N THR A 54 -1.88 3.37 2.79
CA THR A 54 -0.59 3.87 3.29
C THR A 54 0.58 2.96 2.99
N SER A 55 0.34 1.70 2.63
CA SER A 55 1.41 0.71 2.42
C SER A 55 2.38 1.12 1.32
N LEU A 56 1.90 1.62 0.18
CA LEU A 56 2.78 2.03 -0.92
C LEU A 56 3.57 3.30 -0.58
N PRO A 57 2.97 4.42 -0.14
CA PRO A 57 3.75 5.59 0.27
C PRO A 57 4.76 5.30 1.38
N LEU A 58 4.42 4.45 2.35
CA LEU A 58 5.35 4.04 3.40
C LEU A 58 6.57 3.31 2.83
N MET A 59 6.37 2.38 1.92
CA MET A 59 7.47 1.64 1.29
C MET A 59 8.31 2.52 0.36
N LEU A 60 7.70 3.48 -0.33
CA LEU A 60 8.41 4.47 -1.14
C LEU A 60 9.22 5.43 -0.27
N THR A 61 8.72 5.80 0.91
CA THR A 61 9.49 6.56 1.92
C THR A 61 10.74 5.77 2.33
N HIS A 62 10.63 4.48 2.61
CA HIS A 62 11.79 3.65 2.89
C HIS A 62 12.76 3.54 1.70
N ALA A 63 12.27 3.62 0.48
CA ALA A 63 13.14 3.67 -0.71
C ALA A 63 13.85 5.03 -0.82
N ALA A 64 13.17 6.14 -0.56
CA ALA A 64 13.77 7.48 -0.53
C ALA A 64 14.86 7.59 0.56
N ASP A 65 14.64 6.97 1.71
CA ASP A 65 15.60 6.87 2.82
C ASP A 65 16.77 5.91 2.53
N GLY A 66 16.82 5.27 1.35
CA GLY A 66 17.88 4.34 0.96
C GLY A 66 17.83 2.98 1.65
N ARG A 67 16.75 2.65 2.34
CA ARG A 67 16.58 1.34 3.01
C ARG A 67 16.31 0.21 2.01
N CYS A 68 15.68 0.52 0.89
CA CYS A 68 15.47 -0.36 -0.26
C CYS A 68 15.49 0.48 -1.55
N SER A 69 15.26 -0.13 -2.69
CA SER A 69 15.08 0.57 -3.96
C SER A 69 13.62 0.55 -4.43
N VAL A 70 13.22 1.45 -5.33
CA VAL A 70 11.90 1.42 -5.96
C VAL A 70 11.63 0.09 -6.68
N PRO A 71 12.59 -0.51 -7.42
CA PRO A 71 12.43 -1.87 -7.93
C PRO A 71 12.17 -2.94 -6.87
N ASP A 72 12.77 -2.81 -5.67
CA ASP A 72 12.46 -3.73 -4.56
C ASP A 72 11.00 -3.59 -4.11
N VAL A 73 10.50 -2.36 -4.00
CA VAL A 73 9.09 -2.09 -3.67
C VAL A 73 8.17 -2.74 -4.70
N ALA A 74 8.45 -2.55 -6.00
CA ALA A 74 7.68 -3.18 -7.08
C ALA A 74 7.73 -4.72 -6.99
N ARG A 75 8.91 -5.29 -6.71
CA ARG A 75 9.04 -6.74 -6.52
C ARG A 75 8.20 -7.24 -5.36
N TRP A 76 8.23 -6.59 -4.20
CA TRP A 76 7.55 -7.04 -2.99
C TRP A 76 6.04 -6.77 -3.00
N MET A 77 5.58 -5.74 -3.70
CA MET A 77 4.17 -5.33 -3.71
C MET A 77 3.41 -5.66 -4.99
N CYS A 78 4.10 -6.05 -6.07
CA CYS A 78 3.48 -6.41 -7.34
C CYS A 78 3.88 -7.82 -7.79
N GLU A 79 5.16 -8.05 -8.11
CA GLU A 79 5.62 -9.34 -8.63
C GLU A 79 5.50 -10.45 -7.60
N GLY A 80 5.89 -10.21 -6.35
CA GLY A 80 5.81 -11.18 -5.25
C GLY A 80 4.39 -11.69 -5.02
N PRO A 81 3.40 -10.82 -4.77
CA PRO A 81 2.02 -11.25 -4.65
C PRO A 81 1.49 -12.00 -5.88
N ALA A 82 1.77 -11.51 -7.08
CA ALA A 82 1.33 -12.16 -8.31
C ALA A 82 1.88 -13.60 -8.42
N ARG A 83 3.15 -13.80 -8.07
CA ARG A 83 3.79 -15.12 -8.06
C ARG A 83 3.23 -16.03 -6.97
N VAL A 84 3.10 -15.52 -5.73
CA VAL A 84 2.62 -16.31 -4.58
C VAL A 84 1.19 -16.80 -4.78
N TYR A 85 0.33 -15.97 -5.36
CA TYR A 85 -1.08 -16.29 -5.59
C TYR A 85 -1.35 -16.86 -7.00
N GLY A 86 -0.33 -17.02 -7.86
CA GLY A 86 -0.50 -17.54 -9.20
C GLY A 86 -1.35 -16.65 -10.12
N MET A 87 -1.30 -15.31 -9.95
CA MET A 87 -2.10 -14.37 -10.74
C MET A 87 -1.59 -14.29 -12.18
N ILE A 88 -2.44 -14.60 -13.14
CA ILE A 88 -2.12 -14.51 -14.56
C ILE A 88 -2.23 -13.06 -15.04
N GLY A 89 -1.28 -12.61 -15.85
CA GLY A 89 -1.31 -11.27 -16.46
C GLY A 89 -0.91 -10.12 -15.52
N LYS A 90 -0.49 -10.37 -14.29
CA LYS A 90 -0.22 -9.36 -13.25
C LYS A 90 1.24 -9.34 -12.79
N GLY A 91 1.60 -8.29 -12.08
CA GLY A 91 2.81 -8.19 -11.26
C GLY A 91 4.03 -7.57 -11.94
N ARG A 92 4.02 -7.35 -13.25
CA ARG A 92 5.15 -6.74 -13.98
C ARG A 92 4.71 -6.04 -15.27
N LEU A 93 5.53 -5.12 -15.74
CA LEU A 93 5.36 -4.46 -17.03
C LEU A 93 6.02 -5.30 -18.13
N ALA A 94 5.21 -5.94 -18.99
CA ALA A 94 5.68 -6.68 -20.17
C ALA A 94 4.56 -6.78 -21.19
N GLU A 95 4.92 -7.05 -22.45
CA GLU A 95 3.95 -7.33 -23.51
C GLU A 95 3.08 -8.54 -23.13
N GLY A 96 1.78 -8.43 -23.35
CA GLY A 96 0.79 -9.48 -23.02
C GLY A 96 0.32 -9.48 -21.56
N MET A 97 0.85 -8.58 -20.72
CA MET A 97 0.34 -8.38 -19.37
C MET A 97 -0.82 -7.38 -19.36
N ASP A 98 -1.62 -7.42 -18.32
CA ASP A 98 -2.71 -6.48 -18.12
C ASP A 98 -2.21 -5.03 -17.97
N GLY A 99 -2.99 -4.08 -18.43
CA GLY A 99 -2.68 -2.65 -18.37
C GLY A 99 -2.94 -2.03 -17.00
N ASP A 100 -2.40 -2.64 -15.93
CA ASP A 100 -2.52 -2.18 -14.56
C ASP A 100 -1.25 -1.42 -14.15
N LEU A 101 -1.36 -0.12 -13.95
CA LEU A 101 -0.22 0.76 -13.75
C LEU A 101 -0.48 1.76 -12.62
N ILE A 102 0.57 2.11 -11.92
CA ILE A 102 0.59 3.25 -11.00
C ILE A 102 1.74 4.18 -11.39
N LEU A 103 1.44 5.45 -11.62
CA LEU A 103 2.44 6.50 -11.72
C LEU A 103 2.68 7.09 -10.34
N VAL A 104 3.94 7.17 -9.96
CA VAL A 104 4.36 7.66 -8.65
C VAL A 104 5.26 8.88 -8.81
N ASP A 105 4.99 9.92 -8.03
CA ASP A 105 5.88 11.06 -7.88
C ASP A 105 6.78 10.85 -6.65
N MET A 106 8.06 10.58 -6.88
CA MET A 106 9.04 10.35 -5.82
C MET A 106 9.56 11.64 -5.18
N GLU A 107 9.28 12.80 -5.76
CA GLU A 107 9.66 14.10 -5.20
C GLU A 107 8.57 14.70 -4.29
N SER A 108 7.39 14.10 -4.28
CA SER A 108 6.29 14.54 -3.42
C SER A 108 6.54 14.11 -1.98
N HIS A 109 6.76 15.10 -1.10
CA HIS A 109 6.94 14.93 0.35
C HIS A 109 5.75 15.58 1.07
N ARG A 110 5.04 14.83 1.89
CA ARG A 110 3.84 15.33 2.56
C ARG A 110 3.62 14.66 3.91
N GLU A 111 3.18 15.45 4.87
CA GLU A 111 2.58 14.92 6.08
C GLU A 111 1.25 14.24 5.72
N PHE A 112 1.04 13.04 6.26
CA PHE A 112 -0.18 12.27 6.11
C PHE A 112 -0.88 12.14 7.45
N GLY A 113 -2.18 12.32 7.46
CA GLY A 113 -2.95 12.30 8.69
C GLY A 113 -4.34 11.69 8.54
N ASP A 114 -5.06 11.62 9.64
CA ASP A 114 -6.42 11.08 9.71
C ASP A 114 -7.36 11.74 8.70
N ALA A 115 -7.22 13.06 8.50
CA ALA A 115 -8.04 13.84 7.56
C ALA A 115 -7.85 13.45 6.09
N ASP A 116 -6.72 12.83 5.74
CA ASP A 116 -6.37 12.44 4.37
C ASP A 116 -6.89 11.05 4.01
N THR A 117 -7.36 10.28 4.99
CA THR A 117 -7.77 8.89 4.79
C THR A 117 -9.08 8.77 4.02
N TRP A 118 -9.16 7.75 3.14
CA TRP A 118 -10.40 7.33 2.50
C TRP A 118 -11.13 6.25 3.30
N THR A 119 -10.44 5.61 4.22
CA THR A 119 -11.04 4.58 5.06
C THR A 119 -12.20 5.15 5.87
N ARG A 120 -13.30 4.39 5.96
CA ARG A 120 -14.51 4.81 6.69
C ARG A 120 -14.29 4.96 8.19
N VAL A 121 -13.23 4.39 8.73
CA VAL A 121 -12.92 4.51 10.17
C VAL A 121 -12.29 5.85 10.53
N GLY A 122 -11.81 6.62 9.53
CA GLY A 122 -11.35 8.01 9.68
C GLY A 122 -10.11 8.17 10.54
N TRP A 123 -9.24 7.15 10.61
CA TRP A 123 -7.96 7.23 11.32
C TRP A 123 -6.90 6.38 10.64
N THR A 124 -5.64 6.70 10.90
CA THR A 124 -4.47 5.94 10.43
C THR A 124 -3.44 5.75 11.54
N ALA A 125 -2.66 4.67 11.45
CA ALA A 125 -1.52 4.47 12.34
C ALA A 125 -0.31 5.37 11.96
N LEU A 126 -0.41 6.11 10.86
CA LEU A 126 0.65 7.00 10.34
C LEU A 126 0.28 8.48 10.49
N ASP A 127 -0.66 8.81 11.37
CA ASP A 127 -1.08 10.20 11.62
C ASP A 127 0.10 11.10 11.99
N GLY A 128 0.27 12.20 11.26
CA GLY A 128 1.39 13.14 11.41
C GLY A 128 2.73 12.65 10.85
N MET A 129 2.77 11.55 10.09
CA MET A 129 4.00 11.05 9.50
C MET A 129 4.30 11.73 8.16
N GLU A 130 5.54 12.20 8.00
CA GLU A 130 6.05 12.65 6.70
C GLU A 130 6.30 11.44 5.81
N LEU A 131 5.64 11.41 4.66
CA LEU A 131 5.79 10.36 3.66
C LEU A 131 6.32 10.93 2.34
N THR A 132 7.16 10.13 1.66
CA THR A 132 7.77 10.45 0.37
C THR A 132 7.32 9.44 -0.67
N GLY A 133 6.99 9.94 -1.86
CA GLY A 133 6.54 9.08 -2.95
C GLY A 133 5.04 8.83 -2.90
N TRP A 134 4.31 9.44 -3.84
CA TRP A 134 2.85 9.37 -3.85
C TRP A 134 2.30 8.90 -5.19
N PRO A 135 1.26 8.04 -5.19
CA PRO A 135 0.52 7.70 -6.40
C PRO A 135 -0.13 8.96 -7.00
N MET A 136 0.17 9.25 -8.25
CA MET A 136 -0.42 10.36 -9.00
C MET A 136 -1.53 9.88 -9.93
N LEU A 137 -1.37 8.68 -10.48
CA LEU A 137 -2.34 8.09 -11.40
C LEU A 137 -2.42 6.60 -11.15
N THR A 138 -3.63 6.06 -11.14
CA THR A 138 -3.87 4.61 -11.13
C THR A 138 -4.65 4.21 -12.36
N ILE A 139 -4.16 3.22 -13.08
CA ILE A 139 -4.76 2.65 -14.28
C ILE A 139 -5.06 1.18 -13.99
N VAL A 140 -6.26 0.75 -14.32
CA VAL A 140 -6.71 -0.65 -14.21
C VAL A 140 -7.29 -1.08 -15.54
N ASP A 141 -6.78 -2.17 -16.10
CA ASP A 141 -7.16 -2.71 -17.40
C ASP A 141 -7.12 -1.65 -18.51
N GLY A 142 -6.09 -0.78 -18.49
CA GLY A 142 -5.92 0.32 -19.44
C GLY A 142 -6.78 1.56 -19.18
N ALA A 143 -7.67 1.54 -18.19
CA ALA A 143 -8.53 2.68 -17.84
C ALA A 143 -8.01 3.43 -16.61
N VAL A 144 -7.98 4.79 -16.67
CA VAL A 144 -7.65 5.61 -15.50
C VAL A 144 -8.78 5.53 -14.50
N VAL A 145 -8.49 5.06 -13.28
CA VAL A 145 -9.48 4.89 -12.20
C VAL A 145 -9.27 5.88 -11.06
N HIS A 146 -8.08 6.43 -10.93
CA HIS A 146 -7.77 7.45 -9.93
C HIS A 146 -6.74 8.41 -10.50
N SER A 147 -6.92 9.69 -10.22
CA SER A 147 -5.98 10.76 -10.54
C SER A 147 -5.88 11.71 -9.35
N ARG A 148 -4.67 12.08 -8.99
CA ARG A 148 -4.45 13.14 -8.02
C ARG A 148 -4.61 14.49 -8.72
N ASP A 149 -5.31 15.42 -8.08
CA ASP A 149 -5.55 16.74 -8.64
C ASP A 149 -4.25 17.56 -8.74
N ALA A 150 -4.23 18.51 -9.67
CA ALA A 150 -3.05 19.34 -9.94
C ALA A 150 -2.64 20.24 -8.75
N ASP A 151 -3.54 20.50 -7.81
CA ASP A 151 -3.25 21.18 -6.55
C ASP A 151 -2.52 20.28 -5.55
N GLY A 152 -2.39 19.00 -5.89
CA GLY A 152 -1.66 18.02 -5.11
C GLY A 152 -2.38 17.57 -3.85
N ALA A 153 -3.70 17.68 -3.77
CA ALA A 153 -4.46 17.13 -2.66
C ALA A 153 -4.13 15.65 -2.45
N LEU A 154 -3.92 15.25 -1.20
CA LEU A 154 -3.54 13.86 -0.86
C LEU A 154 -4.62 12.87 -1.30
N ARG A 155 -5.87 13.23 -1.19
CA ARG A 155 -7.01 12.39 -1.54
C ARG A 155 -7.32 12.42 -3.02
N GLY A 156 -6.73 12.85 -3.94
CA GLY A 156 -7.03 12.76 -5.38
C GLY A 156 -8.50 12.48 -5.74
N THR A 157 -8.79 12.36 -7.00
CA THR A 157 -10.15 12.15 -7.51
C THR A 157 -10.29 10.76 -8.12
N ALA A 158 -11.34 10.02 -7.76
CA ALA A 158 -11.72 8.80 -8.45
C ALA A 158 -12.24 9.15 -9.86
N VAL A 159 -11.72 8.49 -10.88
CA VAL A 159 -12.07 8.70 -12.28
C VAL A 159 -12.84 7.49 -12.79
N GLY A 160 -13.91 7.77 -13.55
CA GLY A 160 -14.77 6.73 -14.10
C GLY A 160 -15.93 6.32 -13.17
N ALA A 161 -16.88 5.60 -13.74
CA ALA A 161 -18.01 5.07 -12.98
C ALA A 161 -17.56 3.87 -12.10
N PRO A 162 -18.18 3.64 -10.93
CA PRO A 162 -17.94 2.45 -10.15
C PRO A 162 -18.13 1.18 -11.00
N GLY A 163 -17.14 0.29 -11.01
CA GLY A 163 -17.17 -0.93 -11.80
C GLY A 163 -16.86 -0.78 -13.30
N SER A 164 -16.40 0.40 -13.73
CA SER A 164 -16.06 0.66 -15.15
C SER A 164 -14.70 0.10 -15.58
N ALA A 165 -13.87 -0.31 -14.64
CA ALA A 165 -12.54 -0.86 -14.92
C ALA A 165 -12.25 -2.10 -14.08
N GLY A 166 -11.40 -2.94 -14.63
CA GLY A 166 -10.99 -4.19 -14.00
C GLY A 166 -11.85 -5.39 -14.42
N ARG A 167 -11.26 -6.55 -14.35
CA ARG A 167 -11.90 -7.87 -14.60
C ARG A 167 -11.51 -8.84 -13.49
N ALA A 168 -12.24 -9.95 -13.44
CA ALA A 168 -11.91 -11.02 -12.50
C ALA A 168 -10.48 -11.52 -12.73
N LEU A 169 -9.75 -11.76 -11.64
CA LEU A 169 -8.41 -12.34 -11.69
C LEU A 169 -8.47 -13.79 -12.13
N GLU A 170 -7.50 -14.19 -12.94
CA GLU A 170 -7.23 -15.59 -13.30
C GLU A 170 -6.03 -16.09 -12.51
N PHE A 171 -6.07 -17.35 -12.10
CA PHE A 171 -5.03 -18.00 -11.31
C PHE A 171 -4.56 -19.29 -11.99
N SER A 172 -3.27 -19.59 -11.87
CA SER A 172 -2.63 -20.81 -12.36
C SER A 172 -2.45 -21.86 -11.27
#